data_2e1c56afdbd5d466f89140a5fe286d3a
#
_entry.id   2e1c56afdbd5d466f89140a5fe286d3a
#
_cell.length_a   1.000
_cell.length_b   1.000
_cell.length_c   1.000
_cell.angle_alpha   90.00
_cell.angle_beta   90.00
_cell.angle_gamma   90.00
#
_symmetry.space_group_name_H-M   'P 1'
#
loop_
_entity.id
_entity.type
_entity.pdbx_description
1 polymer ?
#
loop_
_entity_poly.entity_id
_entity_poly.type
_entity_poly.pdbx_seq_one_letter_code
_entity_poly.pdbx_strand_id
1 'polypeptide(L)'
;MKYSTAVPAAVRALIREGELTDPTTGYCDGYAQGNLVVLPKALAWDFLLFCQRNPKACPLLEVADAGERSFSRFAPGSDIARDIPRYRIYRDGILADETTDVSHYFDERDDLVSFLIGCSFSFEAALLEADIPVRQIEEGVNVPMYNTNIPCEAAGGFNGTMVVSMRPIPYAKIPAAVAITAGMPRVHGAPVQIGAPEAIGITDLAHPDYGDAVTIYPGEMPVFWPCGVTPQAVVMHSKPEFCITHAPGHMFLTDIKNTALKY
;
A
#
# COMPACT_ATOMS: atom_id res chain seq x y z
N MET A 1 -7.51 -8.29 -17.67
CA MET A 1 -6.33 -7.38 -17.58
C MET A 1 -5.09 -8.10 -18.11
N LYS A 2 -4.12 -7.39 -18.70
CA LYS A 2 -3.00 -7.98 -19.49
C LYS A 2 -2.11 -8.97 -18.71
N TYR A 3 -1.96 -8.80 -17.39
CA TYR A 3 -1.07 -9.62 -16.55
C TYR A 3 -1.78 -10.26 -15.35
N SER A 4 -3.10 -10.40 -15.37
CA SER A 4 -3.85 -10.93 -14.23
C SER A 4 -3.47 -12.38 -13.87
N THR A 5 -3.18 -13.20 -14.86
CA THR A 5 -2.81 -14.62 -14.67
C THR A 5 -1.29 -14.86 -14.64
N ALA A 6 -0.50 -13.80 -14.71
CA ALA A 6 0.97 -13.91 -14.74
C ALA A 6 1.55 -14.27 -13.37
N VAL A 7 2.72 -14.90 -13.38
CA VAL A 7 3.50 -15.19 -12.18
C VAL A 7 4.28 -13.93 -11.78
N PRO A 8 4.27 -13.51 -10.49
CA PRO A 8 4.90 -12.27 -10.05
C PRO A 8 6.37 -12.11 -10.45
N ALA A 9 7.17 -13.16 -10.34
CA ALA A 9 8.58 -13.14 -10.74
C ALA A 9 8.78 -12.76 -12.23
N ALA A 10 7.90 -13.24 -13.11
CA ALA A 10 7.95 -12.91 -14.54
C ALA A 10 7.57 -11.44 -14.78
N VAL A 11 6.58 -10.92 -14.05
CA VAL A 11 6.17 -9.51 -14.16
C VAL A 11 7.26 -8.59 -13.61
N ARG A 12 7.88 -8.95 -12.46
CA ARG A 12 9.04 -8.21 -11.93
C ARG A 12 10.21 -8.16 -12.91
N ALA A 13 10.46 -9.25 -13.66
CA ALA A 13 11.51 -9.22 -14.72
C ALA A 13 11.20 -8.18 -15.80
N LEU A 14 9.95 -8.09 -16.29
CA LEU A 14 9.54 -7.09 -17.27
C LEU A 14 9.63 -5.65 -16.71
N ILE A 15 9.30 -5.46 -15.44
CA ILE A 15 9.48 -4.17 -14.76
C ILE A 15 10.95 -3.80 -14.72
N ARG A 16 11.83 -4.73 -14.34
CA ARG A 16 13.28 -4.55 -14.22
C ARG A 16 13.94 -4.20 -15.58
N GLU A 17 13.37 -4.70 -16.66
CA GLU A 17 13.78 -4.39 -18.04
C GLU A 17 13.19 -3.07 -18.57
N GLY A 18 12.32 -2.41 -17.79
CA GLY A 18 11.67 -1.15 -18.16
C GLY A 18 10.51 -1.30 -19.14
N GLU A 19 10.05 -2.53 -19.40
CA GLU A 19 8.94 -2.80 -20.30
C GLU A 19 7.56 -2.52 -19.65
N LEU A 20 7.49 -2.48 -18.31
CA LEU A 20 6.30 -2.20 -17.53
C LEU A 20 6.56 -1.07 -16.54
N THR A 21 5.89 0.05 -16.77
CA THR A 21 5.97 1.26 -15.92
C THR A 21 4.60 1.73 -15.41
N ASP A 22 3.54 0.99 -15.75
CA ASP A 22 2.15 1.30 -15.38
C ASP A 22 1.82 0.83 -13.96
N PRO A 23 0.73 1.36 -13.35
CA PRO A 23 0.22 0.86 -12.08
C PRO A 23 -0.07 -0.65 -12.10
N THR A 24 0.16 -1.32 -10.96
CA THR A 24 0.07 -2.78 -10.83
C THR A 24 -1.32 -3.31 -10.48
N THR A 25 -2.33 -2.46 -10.46
CA THR A 25 -3.74 -2.85 -10.21
C THR A 25 -4.16 -3.96 -11.17
N GLY A 26 -4.65 -5.08 -10.63
CA GLY A 26 -5.11 -6.24 -11.41
C GLY A 26 -3.98 -7.06 -12.05
N TYR A 27 -2.73 -6.89 -11.62
CA TYR A 27 -1.64 -7.79 -11.98
C TYR A 27 -1.54 -8.95 -10.99
N CYS A 28 -1.19 -10.13 -11.48
CA CYS A 28 -0.89 -11.32 -10.69
C CYS A 28 -2.02 -11.67 -9.70
N ASP A 29 -3.23 -11.89 -10.19
CA ASP A 29 -4.40 -12.21 -9.37
C ASP A 29 -4.11 -13.35 -8.38
N GLY A 30 -4.55 -13.15 -7.15
CA GLY A 30 -4.34 -14.11 -6.06
C GLY A 30 -2.96 -14.04 -5.40
N TYR A 31 -2.06 -13.13 -5.84
CA TYR A 31 -0.81 -12.84 -5.15
C TYR A 31 -0.86 -11.51 -4.41
N ALA A 32 -0.14 -11.44 -3.29
CA ALA A 32 -0.07 -10.24 -2.50
C ALA A 32 0.79 -9.17 -3.17
N GLN A 33 0.35 -7.93 -3.06
CA GLN A 33 1.11 -6.75 -3.42
C GLN A 33 1.45 -5.97 -2.15
N GLY A 34 2.61 -5.32 -2.13
CA GLY A 34 3.08 -4.58 -0.96
C GLY A 34 3.51 -3.16 -1.27
N ASN A 35 3.39 -2.31 -0.24
CA ASN A 35 3.93 -0.96 -0.25
C ASN A 35 5.42 -1.01 0.14
N LEU A 36 6.24 -0.18 -0.50
CA LEU A 36 7.66 -0.04 -0.17
C LEU A 36 7.93 1.24 0.59
N VAL A 37 8.72 1.14 1.66
CA VAL A 37 9.41 2.26 2.30
C VAL A 37 10.87 1.85 2.50
N VAL A 38 11.81 2.71 2.09
CA VAL A 38 13.25 2.53 2.31
C VAL A 38 13.78 3.73 3.07
N LEU A 39 14.48 3.47 4.16
CA LEU A 39 15.00 4.49 5.07
C LEU A 39 16.46 4.19 5.43
N PRO A 40 17.25 5.22 5.76
CA PRO A 40 18.54 5.03 6.43
C PRO A 40 18.38 4.25 7.73
N LYS A 41 19.35 3.39 8.05
CA LYS A 41 19.37 2.55 9.26
C LYS A 41 19.15 3.37 10.55
N ALA A 42 19.63 4.60 10.57
CA ALA A 42 19.44 5.50 11.73
C ALA A 42 17.98 5.78 12.06
N LEU A 43 17.08 5.70 11.06
CA LEU A 43 15.64 5.93 11.20
C LEU A 43 14.84 4.62 11.25
N ALA A 44 15.45 3.48 10.88
CA ALA A 44 14.76 2.22 10.68
C ALA A 44 14.10 1.68 11.95
N TRP A 45 14.75 1.83 13.11
CA TRP A 45 14.20 1.38 14.39
C TRP A 45 12.92 2.15 14.77
N ASP A 46 12.94 3.46 14.64
CA ASP A 46 11.77 4.30 14.95
C ASP A 46 10.61 3.99 14.00
N PHE A 47 10.91 3.77 12.71
CA PHE A 47 9.88 3.39 11.74
C PHE A 47 9.33 1.98 11.98
N LEU A 48 10.17 1.03 12.34
CA LEU A 48 9.74 -0.32 12.75
C LEU A 48 8.78 -0.24 13.94
N LEU A 49 9.13 0.56 14.96
CA LEU A 49 8.30 0.77 16.14
C LEU A 49 6.98 1.49 15.76
N PHE A 50 7.03 2.44 14.83
CA PHE A 50 5.84 3.08 14.28
C PHE A 50 4.90 2.05 13.62
N CYS A 51 5.41 1.18 12.75
CA CYS A 51 4.62 0.11 12.14
C CYS A 51 4.03 -0.85 13.18
N GLN A 52 4.82 -1.22 14.20
CA GLN A 52 4.37 -2.11 15.28
C GLN A 52 3.23 -1.49 16.12
N ARG A 53 3.28 -0.16 16.37
CA ARG A 53 2.24 0.57 17.08
C ARG A 53 0.98 0.79 16.25
N ASN A 54 1.13 0.82 14.92
CA ASN A 54 0.05 1.10 13.96
C ASN A 54 -0.18 -0.07 12.98
N PRO A 55 -0.43 -1.31 13.47
CA PRO A 55 -0.43 -2.50 12.61
C PRO A 55 -1.56 -2.51 11.58
N LYS A 56 -2.64 -1.75 11.77
CA LYS A 56 -3.70 -1.61 10.78
C LYS A 56 -3.30 -0.68 9.63
N ALA A 57 -2.65 0.44 9.92
CA ALA A 57 -2.22 1.40 8.92
C ALA A 57 -0.96 0.94 8.19
N CYS A 58 -0.05 0.28 8.92
CA CYS A 58 1.25 -0.18 8.45
C CYS A 58 1.48 -1.66 8.76
N PRO A 59 0.68 -2.59 8.19
CA PRO A 59 0.83 -4.02 8.44
C PRO A 59 2.13 -4.54 7.83
N LEU A 60 3.16 -4.69 8.66
CA LEU A 60 4.50 -5.08 8.23
C LEU A 60 4.53 -6.53 7.76
N LEU A 61 5.06 -6.77 6.56
CA LEU A 61 5.21 -8.10 5.96
C LEU A 61 6.63 -8.62 6.09
N GLU A 62 7.62 -7.81 5.70
CA GLU A 62 9.05 -8.14 5.76
C GLU A 62 9.87 -6.87 5.94
N VAL A 63 11.00 -6.99 6.61
CA VAL A 63 12.05 -5.96 6.68
C VAL A 63 13.33 -6.61 6.17
N ALA A 64 13.96 -6.02 5.16
CA ALA A 64 15.26 -6.45 4.68
C ALA A 64 16.36 -5.82 5.54
N ASP A 65 17.46 -6.54 5.72
CA ASP A 65 18.64 -6.02 6.41
C ASP A 65 19.23 -4.81 5.68
N ALA A 66 20.04 -4.01 6.39
CA ALA A 66 20.68 -2.85 5.79
C ALA A 66 21.55 -3.25 4.60
N GLY A 67 21.39 -2.58 3.46
CA GLY A 67 22.08 -2.86 2.20
C GLY A 67 21.50 -4.01 1.39
N GLU A 68 20.58 -4.82 1.95
CA GLU A 68 19.94 -5.91 1.22
C GLU A 68 18.95 -5.37 0.16
N ARG A 69 19.00 -6.00 -1.02
CA ARG A 69 18.18 -5.62 -2.19
C ARG A 69 17.08 -6.63 -2.53
N SER A 70 16.76 -7.56 -1.61
CA SER A 70 15.75 -8.58 -1.86
C SER A 70 14.87 -8.81 -0.63
N PHE A 71 13.58 -9.03 -0.88
CA PHE A 71 12.67 -9.58 0.13
C PHE A 71 12.71 -11.12 0.04
N SER A 72 13.64 -11.72 0.78
CA SER A 72 13.98 -13.15 0.66
C SER A 72 12.82 -14.09 1.00
N ARG A 73 11.89 -13.66 1.85
CA ARG A 73 10.74 -14.47 2.30
C ARG A 73 9.50 -14.25 1.42
N PHE A 74 9.27 -13.01 0.98
CA PHE A 74 8.08 -12.63 0.21
C PHE A 74 8.31 -12.65 -1.30
N ALA A 75 9.53 -12.47 -1.76
CA ALA A 75 9.89 -12.47 -3.18
C ALA A 75 11.35 -12.90 -3.38
N PRO A 76 11.67 -14.20 -3.22
CA PRO A 76 13.03 -14.70 -3.43
C PRO A 76 13.58 -14.32 -4.81
N GLY A 77 14.81 -13.79 -4.87
CA GLY A 77 15.44 -13.35 -6.11
C GLY A 77 14.90 -12.04 -6.68
N SER A 78 14.12 -11.30 -5.89
CA SER A 78 13.72 -9.93 -6.26
C SER A 78 14.90 -8.96 -6.18
N ASP A 79 14.73 -7.81 -6.85
CA ASP A 79 15.59 -6.63 -6.72
C ASP A 79 14.73 -5.43 -6.29
N ILE A 80 14.76 -5.11 -5.00
CA ILE A 80 13.98 -4.01 -4.40
C ILE A 80 14.19 -2.68 -5.14
N ALA A 81 15.38 -2.49 -5.71
CA ALA A 81 15.75 -1.25 -6.39
C ALA A 81 15.20 -1.13 -7.82
N ARG A 82 14.67 -2.23 -8.43
CA ARG A 82 14.29 -2.26 -9.85
C ARG A 82 12.97 -2.99 -10.12
N ASP A 83 12.38 -3.68 -9.14
CA ASP A 83 11.19 -4.53 -9.32
C ASP A 83 9.87 -3.80 -9.02
N ILE A 84 9.91 -2.48 -8.89
CA ILE A 84 8.74 -1.61 -8.77
C ILE A 84 8.66 -0.72 -10.01
N PRO A 85 7.47 -0.60 -10.65
CA PRO A 85 7.36 0.16 -11.90
C PRO A 85 7.74 1.63 -11.77
N ARG A 86 7.57 2.22 -10.56
CA ARG A 86 7.87 3.62 -10.29
C ARG A 86 8.14 3.88 -8.81
N TYR A 87 9.26 4.55 -8.53
CA TYR A 87 9.70 4.97 -7.19
C TYR A 87 9.55 6.47 -7.03
N ARG A 88 9.40 6.91 -5.78
CA ARG A 88 9.47 8.30 -5.33
C ARG A 88 10.58 8.47 -4.34
N ILE A 89 11.42 9.46 -4.55
CA ILE A 89 12.54 9.82 -3.71
C ILE A 89 12.18 11.10 -2.95
N TYR A 90 12.28 11.05 -1.63
CA TYR A 90 12.02 12.19 -0.76
C TYR A 90 13.31 12.64 -0.08
N ARG A 91 13.50 13.96 0.01
CA ARG A 91 14.54 14.60 0.79
C ARG A 91 13.89 15.63 1.69
N ASP A 92 14.15 15.54 3.01
CA ASP A 92 13.53 16.42 4.02
C ASP A 92 11.99 16.47 3.91
N GLY A 93 11.39 15.32 3.57
CA GLY A 93 9.94 15.15 3.38
C GLY A 93 9.38 15.73 2.07
N ILE A 94 10.22 16.28 1.19
CA ILE A 94 9.81 16.85 -0.09
C ILE A 94 10.10 15.83 -1.19
N LEU A 95 9.15 15.62 -2.11
CA LEU A 95 9.37 14.81 -3.31
C LEU A 95 10.46 15.45 -4.17
N ALA A 96 11.61 14.80 -4.25
CA ALA A 96 12.78 15.28 -4.99
C ALA A 96 12.86 14.69 -6.39
N ASP A 97 12.42 13.43 -6.58
CA ASP A 97 12.51 12.74 -7.87
C ASP A 97 11.48 11.60 -7.96
N GLU A 98 11.18 11.19 -9.18
CA GLU A 98 10.37 10.01 -9.51
C GLU A 98 11.06 9.25 -10.65
N THR A 99 11.36 7.95 -10.44
CA THR A 99 12.16 7.14 -11.37
C THR A 99 11.68 5.69 -11.39
N THR A 100 12.16 4.90 -12.36
CA THR A 100 11.92 3.45 -12.48
C THR A 100 13.08 2.62 -11.92
N ASP A 101 14.21 3.22 -11.57
CA ASP A 101 15.40 2.54 -11.06
C ASP A 101 16.06 3.39 -9.96
N VAL A 102 16.26 2.77 -8.80
CA VAL A 102 16.90 3.40 -7.62
C VAL A 102 18.18 2.65 -7.21
N SER A 103 18.73 1.80 -8.08
CA SER A 103 19.90 0.96 -7.77
C SER A 103 21.12 1.76 -7.34
N HIS A 104 21.34 2.93 -7.94
CA HIS A 104 22.47 3.80 -7.59
C HIS A 104 22.46 4.23 -6.11
N TYR A 105 21.28 4.42 -5.49
CA TYR A 105 21.21 4.71 -4.05
C TYR A 105 21.70 3.55 -3.20
N PHE A 106 21.39 2.31 -3.60
CA PHE A 106 21.86 1.11 -2.89
C PHE A 106 23.35 0.82 -3.17
N ASP A 107 23.86 1.24 -4.34
CA ASP A 107 25.29 1.08 -4.70
C ASP A 107 26.18 2.10 -3.94
N GLU A 108 25.63 3.29 -3.64
CA GLU A 108 26.31 4.36 -2.90
C GLU A 108 26.17 4.25 -1.37
N ARG A 109 25.17 3.47 -0.87
CA ARG A 109 24.79 3.40 0.53
C ARG A 109 24.54 1.97 0.99
N ASP A 110 25.25 1.53 1.99
CA ASP A 110 25.08 0.21 2.65
C ASP A 110 24.17 0.24 3.87
N ASP A 111 23.60 1.42 4.19
CA ASP A 111 22.76 1.66 5.37
C ASP A 111 21.25 1.68 5.07
N LEU A 112 20.82 1.41 3.85
CA LEU A 112 19.41 1.45 3.48
C LEU A 112 18.67 0.20 3.97
N VAL A 113 17.61 0.42 4.75
CA VAL A 113 16.70 -0.63 5.26
C VAL A 113 15.38 -0.53 4.54
N SER A 114 14.94 -1.65 3.95
CA SER A 114 13.70 -1.71 3.16
C SER A 114 12.57 -2.40 3.95
N PHE A 115 11.40 -1.78 3.94
CA PHE A 115 10.18 -2.25 4.60
C PHE A 115 9.13 -2.61 3.54
N LEU A 116 8.64 -3.84 3.57
CA LEU A 116 7.50 -4.29 2.80
C LEU A 116 6.25 -4.26 3.68
N ILE A 117 5.26 -3.48 3.29
CA ILE A 117 4.03 -3.25 4.05
C ILE A 117 2.85 -3.75 3.23
N GLY A 118 1.90 -4.44 3.85
CA GLY A 118 0.72 -5.00 3.19
C GLY A 118 -0.14 -3.93 2.51
N CYS A 119 -0.85 -4.35 1.47
CA CYS A 119 -1.70 -3.48 0.66
C CYS A 119 -3.13 -4.01 0.58
N SER A 120 -4.11 -3.11 0.60
CA SER A 120 -5.54 -3.43 0.49
C SER A 120 -5.93 -4.12 -0.83
N PHE A 121 -5.14 -3.97 -1.89
CA PHE A 121 -5.36 -4.71 -3.16
C PHE A 121 -5.36 -6.22 -2.94
N SER A 122 -4.63 -6.71 -1.93
CA SER A 122 -4.56 -8.12 -1.61
C SER A 122 -5.87 -8.73 -1.09
N PHE A 123 -6.80 -7.96 -0.52
CA PHE A 123 -8.11 -8.48 -0.11
C PHE A 123 -9.20 -8.30 -1.17
N GLU A 124 -8.97 -7.51 -2.22
CA GLU A 124 -10.00 -7.22 -3.24
C GLU A 124 -10.45 -8.47 -3.98
N ALA A 125 -9.55 -9.40 -4.27
CA ALA A 125 -9.90 -10.68 -4.87
C ALA A 125 -10.92 -11.45 -4.01
N ALA A 126 -10.75 -11.46 -2.68
CA ALA A 126 -11.69 -12.13 -1.78
C ALA A 126 -13.05 -11.42 -1.69
N LEU A 127 -13.10 -10.10 -1.87
CA LEU A 127 -14.36 -9.37 -2.01
C LEU A 127 -15.08 -9.74 -3.31
N LEU A 128 -14.36 -9.78 -4.43
CA LEU A 128 -14.91 -10.16 -5.74
C LEU A 128 -15.41 -11.61 -5.76
N GLU A 129 -14.66 -12.55 -5.17
CA GLU A 129 -15.09 -13.96 -5.00
C GLU A 129 -16.40 -14.09 -4.20
N ALA A 130 -16.66 -13.16 -3.28
CA ALA A 130 -17.90 -13.07 -2.51
C ALA A 130 -18.99 -12.22 -3.21
N ASP A 131 -18.80 -11.91 -4.49
CA ASP A 131 -19.71 -11.08 -5.28
C ASP A 131 -19.91 -9.67 -4.69
N ILE A 132 -18.90 -9.14 -3.99
CA ILE A 132 -18.89 -7.78 -3.47
C ILE A 132 -18.19 -6.88 -4.49
N PRO A 133 -18.86 -5.81 -4.99
CA PRO A 133 -18.29 -4.95 -6.03
C PRO A 133 -17.06 -4.20 -5.52
N VAL A 134 -16.07 -4.04 -6.40
CA VAL A 134 -14.88 -3.21 -6.19
C VAL A 134 -14.90 -2.12 -7.25
N ARG A 135 -15.51 -0.98 -6.90
CA ARG A 135 -15.93 0.07 -7.83
C ARG A 135 -14.80 0.62 -8.69
N GLN A 136 -13.63 0.87 -8.12
CA GLN A 136 -12.49 1.38 -8.88
C GLN A 136 -12.02 0.41 -9.98
N ILE A 137 -12.20 -0.91 -9.76
CA ILE A 137 -11.89 -1.92 -10.80
C ILE A 137 -12.94 -1.85 -11.90
N GLU A 138 -14.22 -1.72 -11.55
CA GLU A 138 -15.32 -1.61 -12.52
C GLU A 138 -15.21 -0.35 -13.40
N GLU A 139 -14.76 0.76 -12.80
CA GLU A 139 -14.59 2.05 -13.48
C GLU A 139 -13.21 2.22 -14.14
N GLY A 140 -12.25 1.32 -13.86
CA GLY A 140 -10.92 1.38 -14.45
C GLY A 140 -10.06 2.54 -13.94
N VAL A 141 -10.27 2.96 -12.68
CA VAL A 141 -9.58 4.07 -12.02
C VAL A 141 -8.82 3.58 -10.80
N ASN A 142 -8.03 4.47 -10.16
CA ASN A 142 -7.35 4.14 -8.91
C ASN A 142 -8.30 4.33 -7.72
N VAL A 143 -8.13 3.51 -6.67
CA VAL A 143 -8.96 3.58 -5.45
C VAL A 143 -8.90 4.98 -4.83
N PRO A 144 -10.04 5.58 -4.43
CA PRO A 144 -10.05 6.86 -3.73
C PRO A 144 -9.48 6.71 -2.32
N MET A 145 -8.58 7.62 -1.94
CA MET A 145 -7.94 7.64 -0.65
C MET A 145 -8.02 9.03 -0.01
N TYR A 146 -8.22 9.05 1.31
CA TYR A 146 -8.48 10.28 2.06
C TYR A 146 -7.60 10.36 3.30
N ASN A 147 -7.08 11.55 3.57
CA ASN A 147 -6.51 11.89 4.86
C ASN A 147 -7.61 11.94 5.92
N THR A 148 -7.33 11.45 7.11
CA THR A 148 -8.30 11.44 8.21
C THR A 148 -7.79 12.20 9.42
N ASN A 149 -8.68 12.40 10.41
CA ASN A 149 -8.32 12.89 11.73
C ASN A 149 -7.94 11.77 12.72
N ILE A 150 -7.89 10.50 12.28
CA ILE A 150 -7.51 9.36 13.13
C ILE A 150 -6.01 9.42 13.39
N PRO A 151 -5.55 9.64 14.63
CA PRO A 151 -4.13 9.74 14.91
C PRO A 151 -3.45 8.38 14.81
N CYS A 152 -2.24 8.34 14.27
CA CYS A 152 -1.32 7.23 14.44
C CYS A 152 -0.51 7.41 15.73
N GLU A 153 -0.21 6.32 16.41
CA GLU A 153 0.65 6.33 17.57
C GLU A 153 2.09 6.61 17.16
N ALA A 154 2.67 7.70 17.67
CA ALA A 154 3.99 8.18 17.28
C ALA A 154 5.12 7.25 17.76
N ALA A 155 6.23 7.21 17.00
CA ALA A 155 7.47 6.54 17.38
C ALA A 155 8.68 7.32 16.84
N GLY A 156 9.57 7.77 17.73
CA GLY A 156 10.68 8.65 17.39
C GLY A 156 10.19 9.90 16.67
N GLY A 157 10.75 10.17 15.50
CA GLY A 157 10.34 11.29 14.65
C GLY A 157 9.06 11.02 13.83
N PHE A 158 8.61 9.76 13.71
CA PHE A 158 7.46 9.40 12.89
C PHE A 158 6.13 9.63 13.62
N ASN A 159 5.29 10.46 13.05
CA ASN A 159 3.96 10.78 13.54
C ASN A 159 3.07 11.25 12.37
N GLY A 160 1.75 11.27 12.59
CA GLY A 160 0.78 11.71 11.58
C GLY A 160 -0.59 11.09 11.81
N THR A 161 -1.43 11.19 10.79
CA THR A 161 -2.78 10.61 10.80
C THR A 161 -2.89 9.48 9.78
N MET A 162 -3.85 8.60 10.02
CA MET A 162 -4.15 7.49 9.12
C MET A 162 -4.73 8.00 7.81
N VAL A 163 -4.26 7.46 6.69
CA VAL A 163 -4.93 7.54 5.39
C VAL A 163 -5.85 6.32 5.26
N VAL A 164 -7.03 6.52 4.70
CA VAL A 164 -7.97 5.44 4.42
C VAL A 164 -8.26 5.34 2.92
N SER A 165 -8.50 4.12 2.43
CA SER A 165 -9.07 3.89 1.12
C SER A 165 -10.57 3.60 1.25
N MET A 166 -11.40 4.12 0.36
CA MET A 166 -12.85 3.96 0.40
C MET A 166 -13.34 3.06 -0.73
N ARG A 167 -14.33 2.23 -0.38
CA ARG A 167 -15.10 1.47 -1.36
C ARG A 167 -16.58 1.58 -1.04
N PRO A 168 -17.43 1.94 -2.03
CA PRO A 168 -18.89 1.87 -1.87
C PRO A 168 -19.31 0.41 -1.81
N ILE A 169 -20.02 0.04 -0.76
CA ILE A 169 -20.47 -1.34 -0.53
C ILE A 169 -22.01 -1.35 -0.40
N PRO A 170 -22.72 -2.20 -1.14
CA PRO A 170 -24.16 -2.40 -0.95
C PRO A 170 -24.49 -2.75 0.51
N TYR A 171 -25.52 -2.14 1.08
CA TYR A 171 -25.85 -2.32 2.51
C TYR A 171 -25.92 -3.78 2.95
N ALA A 172 -26.55 -4.63 2.13
CA ALA A 172 -26.68 -6.06 2.44
C ALA A 172 -25.34 -6.82 2.45
N LYS A 173 -24.29 -6.28 1.80
CA LYS A 173 -22.98 -6.93 1.65
C LYS A 173 -21.95 -6.43 2.67
N ILE A 174 -22.24 -5.36 3.42
CA ILE A 174 -21.33 -4.79 4.43
C ILE A 174 -20.87 -5.83 5.47
N PRO A 175 -21.77 -6.62 6.09
CA PRO A 175 -21.33 -7.61 7.08
C PRO A 175 -20.35 -8.64 6.50
N ALA A 176 -20.56 -9.08 5.25
CA ALA A 176 -19.65 -10.00 4.57
C ALA A 176 -18.30 -9.33 4.26
N ALA A 177 -18.31 -8.08 3.77
CA ALA A 177 -17.08 -7.33 3.50
C ALA A 177 -16.23 -7.15 4.77
N VAL A 178 -16.87 -6.82 5.90
CA VAL A 178 -16.19 -6.70 7.21
C VAL A 178 -15.59 -8.04 7.63
N ALA A 179 -16.36 -9.13 7.57
CA ALA A 179 -15.91 -10.47 7.99
C ALA A 179 -14.73 -10.97 7.14
N ILE A 180 -14.80 -10.80 5.81
CA ILE A 180 -13.75 -11.21 4.87
C ILE A 180 -12.46 -10.44 5.17
N THR A 181 -12.53 -9.12 5.26
CA THR A 181 -11.33 -8.31 5.45
C THR A 181 -10.77 -8.40 6.86
N ALA A 182 -11.62 -8.60 7.89
CA ALA A 182 -11.18 -8.88 9.26
C ALA A 182 -10.27 -10.10 9.35
N GLY A 183 -10.50 -11.12 8.50
CA GLY A 183 -9.67 -12.31 8.40
C GLY A 183 -8.30 -12.08 7.73
N MET A 184 -7.98 -10.84 7.31
CA MET A 184 -6.75 -10.49 6.60
C MET A 184 -5.98 -9.36 7.29
N PRO A 185 -5.59 -9.51 8.57
CA PRO A 185 -4.97 -8.43 9.36
C PRO A 185 -3.62 -7.96 8.78
N ARG A 186 -2.92 -8.81 8.04
CA ARG A 186 -1.63 -8.48 7.41
C ARG A 186 -1.76 -7.58 6.16
N VAL A 187 -2.99 -7.27 5.75
CA VAL A 187 -3.30 -6.36 4.65
C VAL A 187 -4.43 -5.40 5.07
N HIS A 188 -4.29 -4.81 6.25
CA HIS A 188 -5.11 -3.80 6.92
C HIS A 188 -6.31 -4.32 7.73
N GLY A 189 -6.79 -5.55 7.51
CA GLY A 189 -7.88 -6.13 8.31
C GLY A 189 -9.24 -5.48 8.06
N ALA A 190 -10.08 -5.44 9.11
CA ALA A 190 -11.42 -4.85 9.05
C ALA A 190 -11.39 -3.33 8.80
N PRO A 191 -12.46 -2.77 8.22
CA PRO A 191 -12.60 -1.32 8.05
C PRO A 191 -12.53 -0.58 9.39
N VAL A 192 -12.17 0.70 9.34
CA VAL A 192 -12.12 1.59 10.50
C VAL A 192 -13.33 2.49 10.60
N GLN A 193 -14.05 2.69 9.47
CA GLN A 193 -15.28 3.49 9.44
C GLN A 193 -16.24 2.92 8.40
N ILE A 194 -17.53 2.96 8.70
CA ILE A 194 -18.64 2.55 7.84
C ILE A 194 -19.64 3.70 7.81
N GLY A 195 -19.84 4.34 6.64
CA GLY A 195 -20.64 5.56 6.52
C GLY A 195 -20.03 6.73 7.31
N ALA A 196 -20.79 7.82 7.44
CA ALA A 196 -20.42 9.01 8.23
C ALA A 196 -18.95 9.43 8.06
N PRO A 197 -18.51 9.78 6.83
CA PRO A 197 -17.12 10.16 6.56
C PRO A 197 -16.66 11.36 7.39
N GLU A 198 -17.56 12.26 7.75
CA GLU A 198 -17.29 13.42 8.61
C GLU A 198 -16.79 13.04 10.00
N ALA A 199 -17.15 11.85 10.51
CA ALA A 199 -16.69 11.36 11.82
C ALA A 199 -15.17 11.10 11.82
N ILE A 200 -14.57 10.85 10.66
CA ILE A 200 -13.13 10.67 10.49
C ILE A 200 -12.47 11.83 9.75
N GLY A 201 -13.16 13.00 9.66
CA GLY A 201 -12.63 14.25 9.12
C GLY A 201 -12.71 14.37 7.61
N ILE A 202 -13.39 13.47 6.90
CA ILE A 202 -13.59 13.54 5.45
C ILE A 202 -14.86 14.35 5.16
N THR A 203 -14.72 15.48 4.51
CA THR A 203 -15.85 16.40 4.23
C THR A 203 -16.38 16.30 2.80
N ASP A 204 -15.58 15.77 1.87
CA ASP A 204 -15.96 15.65 0.46
C ASP A 204 -15.41 14.37 -0.16
N LEU A 205 -16.31 13.47 -0.53
CA LEU A 205 -15.98 12.21 -1.18
C LEU A 205 -15.71 12.34 -2.70
N ALA A 206 -16.10 13.45 -3.30
CA ALA A 206 -15.88 13.70 -4.72
C ALA A 206 -14.45 14.18 -5.03
N HIS A 207 -13.69 14.60 -4.00
CA HIS A 207 -12.32 15.09 -4.14
C HIS A 207 -11.38 14.33 -3.19
N PRO A 208 -10.97 13.09 -3.54
CA PRO A 208 -10.01 12.33 -2.74
C PRO A 208 -8.63 13.00 -2.72
N ASP A 209 -7.90 12.87 -1.63
CA ASP A 209 -6.52 13.38 -1.52
C ASP A 209 -5.55 12.63 -2.44
N TYR A 210 -5.84 11.33 -2.70
CA TYR A 210 -5.06 10.47 -3.60
C TYR A 210 -6.01 9.54 -4.37
N GLY A 211 -5.60 9.11 -5.56
CA GLY A 211 -6.42 8.28 -6.43
C GLY A 211 -7.54 9.08 -7.11
N ASP A 212 -8.58 8.38 -7.49
CA ASP A 212 -9.69 8.94 -8.26
C ASP A 212 -11.02 8.76 -7.53
N ALA A 213 -11.95 9.70 -7.68
CA ALA A 213 -13.30 9.55 -7.17
C ALA A 213 -14.02 8.41 -7.88
N VAL A 214 -14.89 7.70 -7.15
CA VAL A 214 -15.72 6.63 -7.69
C VAL A 214 -17.20 6.88 -7.44
N THR A 215 -18.05 6.31 -8.27
CA THR A 215 -19.52 6.44 -8.15
C THR A 215 -20.03 5.67 -6.93
N ILE A 216 -20.84 6.33 -6.11
CA ILE A 216 -21.61 5.71 -5.02
C ILE A 216 -23.06 5.64 -5.47
N TYR A 217 -23.59 4.44 -5.68
CA TYR A 217 -24.97 4.26 -6.13
C TYR A 217 -25.96 4.29 -4.95
N PRO A 218 -27.26 4.60 -5.22
CA PRO A 218 -28.30 4.42 -4.21
C PRO A 218 -28.31 2.99 -3.65
N GLY A 219 -28.36 2.86 -2.33
CA GLY A 219 -28.29 1.55 -1.65
C GLY A 219 -26.88 1.09 -1.30
N GLU A 220 -25.86 1.91 -1.56
CA GLU A 220 -24.47 1.71 -1.16
C GLU A 220 -24.07 2.66 -0.02
N MET A 221 -23.07 2.26 0.73
CA MET A 221 -22.46 3.06 1.80
C MET A 221 -20.94 3.11 1.60
N PRO A 222 -20.31 4.27 1.76
CA PRO A 222 -18.85 4.35 1.77
C PRO A 222 -18.31 3.60 3.00
N VAL A 223 -17.39 2.68 2.74
CA VAL A 223 -16.70 1.90 3.77
C VAL A 223 -15.20 2.18 3.64
N PHE A 224 -14.54 2.43 4.76
CA PHE A 224 -13.18 2.94 4.80
C PHE A 224 -12.23 1.95 5.48
N TRP A 225 -11.19 1.56 4.75
CA TRP A 225 -10.10 0.71 5.26
C TRP A 225 -8.82 1.51 5.44
N PRO A 226 -7.99 1.19 6.44
CA PRO A 226 -6.65 1.76 6.51
C PRO A 226 -5.90 1.52 5.21
N CYS A 227 -5.05 2.46 4.81
CA CYS A 227 -4.37 2.42 3.52
C CYS A 227 -2.84 2.46 3.67
N GLY A 228 -2.16 1.70 2.82
CA GLY A 228 -0.70 1.68 2.72
C GLY A 228 -0.06 2.99 2.23
N VAL A 229 -0.86 3.99 1.87
CA VAL A 229 -0.38 5.38 1.66
C VAL A 229 -0.10 6.08 3.00
N THR A 230 -0.61 5.58 4.14
CA THR A 230 -0.29 6.13 5.46
C THR A 230 1.21 6.28 5.71
N PRO A 231 2.08 5.28 5.44
CA PRO A 231 3.53 5.45 5.57
C PRO A 231 4.09 6.61 4.75
N GLN A 232 3.60 6.83 3.53
CA GLN A 232 4.05 7.95 2.68
C GLN A 232 3.62 9.30 3.27
N ALA A 233 2.37 9.41 3.72
CA ALA A 233 1.87 10.62 4.39
C ALA A 233 2.67 10.93 5.67
N VAL A 234 3.00 9.90 6.44
CA VAL A 234 3.84 10.01 7.64
C VAL A 234 5.26 10.44 7.30
N VAL A 235 5.88 9.88 6.24
CA VAL A 235 7.19 10.31 5.75
C VAL A 235 7.17 11.79 5.35
N MET A 236 6.17 12.23 4.60
CA MET A 236 6.05 13.64 4.21
C MET A 236 5.87 14.56 5.42
N HIS A 237 5.11 14.12 6.44
CA HIS A 237 4.88 14.87 7.66
C HIS A 237 6.13 14.93 8.56
N SER A 238 6.80 13.78 8.73
CA SER A 238 7.96 13.62 9.63
C SER A 238 9.27 14.12 9.04
N LYS A 239 9.31 14.37 7.73
CA LYS A 239 10.43 14.97 6.99
C LYS A 239 11.78 14.31 7.24
N PRO A 240 11.92 12.98 7.06
CA PRO A 240 13.23 12.36 7.14
C PRO A 240 14.18 12.96 6.09
N GLU A 241 15.49 12.99 6.40
CA GLU A 241 16.50 13.52 5.47
C GLU A 241 16.51 12.81 4.12
N PHE A 242 16.18 11.51 4.13
CA PHE A 242 16.09 10.66 2.93
C PHE A 242 15.06 9.55 3.10
N CYS A 243 14.27 9.32 2.07
CA CYS A 243 13.36 8.18 1.98
C CYS A 243 13.10 7.82 0.51
N ILE A 244 12.99 6.52 0.21
CA ILE A 244 12.42 6.04 -1.06
C ILE A 244 11.11 5.32 -0.76
N THR A 245 10.10 5.55 -1.58
CA THR A 245 8.84 4.79 -1.58
C THR A 245 8.51 4.32 -2.99
N HIS A 246 7.53 3.42 -3.12
CA HIS A 246 6.84 3.21 -4.39
C HIS A 246 5.98 4.44 -4.74
N ALA A 247 5.70 4.69 -6.02
CA ALA A 247 4.68 5.65 -6.41
C ALA A 247 3.27 5.07 -6.17
N PRO A 248 2.25 5.88 -5.86
CA PRO A 248 0.88 5.40 -5.66
C PRO A 248 0.39 4.52 -6.82
N GLY A 249 -0.16 3.34 -6.47
CA GLY A 249 -0.62 2.35 -7.45
C GLY A 249 0.46 1.46 -8.07
N HIS A 250 1.76 1.76 -7.87
CA HIS A 250 2.88 1.01 -8.43
C HIS A 250 3.50 0.09 -7.36
N MET A 251 2.77 -0.99 -7.02
CA MET A 251 3.09 -1.82 -5.88
C MET A 251 4.24 -2.81 -6.18
N PHE A 252 4.92 -3.27 -5.12
CA PHE A 252 5.82 -4.41 -5.21
C PHE A 252 5.01 -5.72 -5.29
N LEU A 253 5.24 -6.53 -6.32
CA LEU A 253 4.57 -7.82 -6.52
C LEU A 253 5.32 -8.92 -5.75
N THR A 254 4.65 -9.61 -4.84
CA THR A 254 5.24 -10.71 -4.04
C THR A 254 4.91 -12.09 -4.63
N ASP A 255 5.69 -13.11 -4.27
CA ASP A 255 5.42 -14.50 -4.64
C ASP A 255 4.46 -15.21 -3.65
N ILE A 256 3.93 -14.46 -2.67
CA ILE A 256 3.05 -14.99 -1.63
C ILE A 256 1.58 -14.88 -2.07
N LYS A 257 0.84 -15.97 -1.94
CA LYS A 257 -0.60 -15.96 -2.20
C LYS A 257 -1.35 -15.11 -1.17
N ASN A 258 -2.38 -14.38 -1.59
CA ASN A 258 -3.26 -13.60 -0.72
C ASN A 258 -3.82 -14.45 0.43
N THR A 259 -4.13 -15.72 0.15
CA THR A 259 -4.65 -16.67 1.14
C THR A 259 -3.67 -16.97 2.28
N ALA A 260 -2.36 -16.84 2.06
CA ALA A 260 -1.33 -17.00 3.09
C ALA A 260 -1.22 -15.78 4.04
N LEU A 261 -1.92 -14.69 3.72
CA LEU A 261 -1.98 -13.49 4.57
C LEU A 261 -3.23 -13.48 5.48
N LYS A 262 -4.05 -14.53 5.43
CA LYS A 262 -5.12 -14.79 6.38
C LYS A 262 -4.50 -15.31 7.67
N TYR A 263 -4.83 -14.69 8.85
CA TYR A 263 -4.45 -15.07 10.23
C TYR A 263 -2.95 -15.11 10.53
#